data_d41d903833b62260dc87c387e216864c
#
_entry.id   d41d903833b62260dc87c387e216864c
#
_cell.length_a   1.000
_cell.length_b   1.000
_cell.length_c   1.000
_cell.angle_alpha   90.00
_cell.angle_beta   90.00
_cell.angle_gamma   90.00
#
_symmetry.space_group_name_H-M   'P 1'
#
loop_
_entity.id
_entity.type
_entity.pdbx_description
1 polymer ?
#
loop_
_entity_poly.entity_id
_entity_poly.type
_entity_poly.pdbx_seq_one_letter_code
_entity_poly.pdbx_strand_id
1 'polypeptide(L)' 'MFLSFAETFKALSDPVRREILELLKKGRMSAGEIASHFDMTQATVSYHLKILKKADLIRE' A
#
# COMPACT_ATOMS: atom_id res chain seq x y z
N MET A 1 -8.19 16.29 18.42
CA MET A 1 -8.44 15.25 17.50
C MET A 1 -7.22 14.35 17.35
N PHE A 2 -7.47 13.13 17.14
CA PHE A 2 -6.42 12.16 17.15
C PHE A 2 -5.97 11.77 15.78
N LEU A 3 -4.69 11.53 15.67
CA LEU A 3 -4.18 10.87 14.54
C LEU A 3 -4.61 9.43 14.57
N SER A 4 -4.71 8.85 13.41
CA SER A 4 -5.09 7.45 13.30
C SER A 4 -3.86 6.57 13.38
N PHE A 5 -3.22 6.57 14.55
CA PHE A 5 -2.06 5.71 14.73
C PHE A 5 -2.41 4.25 14.48
N ALA A 6 -3.63 3.85 14.87
CA ALA A 6 -4.04 2.47 14.66
C ALA A 6 -4.04 2.11 13.17
N GLU A 7 -4.53 3.03 12.33
CA GLU A 7 -4.54 2.78 10.90
C GLU A 7 -3.13 2.76 10.32
N THR A 8 -2.28 3.65 10.80
CA THR A 8 -0.89 3.68 10.37
C THR A 8 -0.19 2.38 10.74
N PHE A 9 -0.34 1.94 11.97
CA PHE A 9 0.28 0.69 12.40
C PHE A 9 -0.26 -0.50 11.63
N LYS A 10 -1.57 -0.53 11.40
CA LYS A 10 -2.16 -1.60 10.62
C LYS A 10 -1.56 -1.65 9.22
N ALA A 11 -1.45 -0.49 8.59
CA ALA A 11 -0.92 -0.43 7.23
C ALA A 11 0.52 -0.90 7.18
N LEU A 12 1.31 -0.54 8.17
CA LEU A 12 2.74 -0.86 8.17
C LEU A 12 3.06 -2.22 8.79
N SER A 13 2.07 -2.91 9.35
CA SER A 13 2.33 -4.19 9.99
C SER A 13 2.50 -5.34 8.99
N ASP A 14 2.10 -5.13 7.75
CA ASP A 14 2.21 -6.17 6.73
C ASP A 14 3.46 -5.95 5.88
N PRO A 15 4.30 -6.98 5.73
CA PRO A 15 5.54 -6.81 4.96
C PRO A 15 5.31 -6.49 3.49
N VAL A 16 4.24 -7.00 2.90
CA VAL A 16 3.95 -6.68 1.50
C VAL A 16 3.62 -5.20 1.36
N ARG A 17 2.83 -4.66 2.28
CA ARG A 17 2.50 -3.24 2.21
C ARG A 17 3.73 -2.37 2.40
N ARG A 18 4.66 -2.76 3.26
CA ARG A 18 5.92 -2.01 3.39
C ARG A 18 6.72 -2.03 2.09
N GLU A 19 6.73 -3.18 1.40
CA GLU A 19 7.43 -3.27 0.12
C GLU A 19 6.75 -2.45 -0.97
N ILE A 20 5.43 -2.41 -0.95
CA ILE A 20 4.70 -1.56 -1.91
C ILE A 20 5.13 -0.11 -1.72
N LEU A 21 5.23 0.34 -0.48
CA LEU A 21 5.68 1.70 -0.21
C LEU A 21 7.08 1.95 -0.74
N GLU A 22 7.98 0.98 -0.59
CA GLU A 22 9.34 1.11 -1.12
C GLU A 22 9.34 1.23 -2.64
N LEU A 23 8.49 0.46 -3.30
CA LEU A 23 8.38 0.57 -4.75
C LEU A 23 7.86 1.93 -5.17
N LEU A 24 6.83 2.41 -4.49
CA LEU A 24 6.20 3.67 -4.86
C LEU A 24 7.12 4.87 -4.60
N LYS A 25 8.10 4.72 -3.72
CA LYS A 25 9.09 5.76 -3.53
C LYS A 25 9.95 5.98 -4.77
N LYS A 26 10.07 4.98 -5.61
CA LYS A 26 10.88 5.07 -6.82
C LYS A 26 10.13 5.68 -7.98
N GLY A 27 8.82 5.76 -7.89
CA GLY A 27 8.02 6.35 -8.93
C GLY A 27 6.61 5.79 -8.93
N ARG A 28 5.80 6.31 -9.84
CA ARG A 28 4.42 5.87 -9.94
C ARG A 28 4.33 4.46 -10.50
N MET A 29 3.41 3.68 -9.96
CA MET A 29 3.14 2.36 -10.48
C MET A 29 1.63 2.13 -10.44
N SER A 30 1.12 1.49 -11.47
CA SER A 30 -0.28 1.08 -11.49
C SER A 30 -0.47 -0.16 -10.62
N ALA A 31 -1.72 -0.42 -10.24
CA ALA A 31 -2.02 -1.64 -9.48
C ALA A 31 -1.58 -2.89 -10.27
N GLY A 32 -1.75 -2.86 -11.60
CA GLY A 32 -1.32 -3.99 -12.41
C GLY A 32 0.18 -4.20 -12.38
N GLU A 33 0.94 -3.10 -12.43
CA GLU A 33 2.40 -3.19 -12.35
C GLU A 33 2.85 -3.74 -11.00
N ILE A 34 2.23 -3.27 -9.94
CA ILE A 34 2.55 -3.77 -8.61
C ILE A 34 2.20 -5.25 -8.50
N ALA A 35 1.02 -5.63 -8.99
CA ALA A 35 0.58 -7.02 -8.95
C ALA A 35 1.58 -7.93 -9.67
N SER A 36 2.07 -7.47 -10.82
CA SER A 36 3.03 -8.24 -11.58
C SER A 36 4.35 -8.40 -10.81
N HIS A 37 4.77 -7.33 -10.14
CA HIS A 37 6.01 -7.36 -9.39
C HIS A 37 5.98 -8.40 -8.26
N PHE A 38 4.83 -8.54 -7.62
CA PHE A 38 4.71 -9.44 -6.47
C PHE A 38 4.12 -10.80 -6.82
N ASP A 39 3.75 -10.99 -8.07
CA ASP A 39 3.08 -12.23 -8.49
C ASP A 39 1.79 -12.45 -7.71
N MET A 40 0.99 -11.41 -7.59
CA MET A 40 -0.30 -11.51 -6.93
C MET A 40 -1.37 -10.87 -7.80
N THR A 41 -2.63 -11.07 -7.44
CA THR A 41 -3.73 -10.52 -8.23
C THR A 41 -3.88 -9.03 -8.01
N GLN A 42 -4.47 -8.36 -9.01
CA GLN A 42 -4.78 -6.94 -8.84
C GLN A 42 -5.76 -6.70 -7.70
N ALA A 43 -6.67 -7.64 -7.47
CA ALA A 43 -7.62 -7.50 -6.37
C ALA A 43 -6.90 -7.45 -5.02
N THR A 44 -5.89 -8.31 -4.86
CA THR A 44 -5.11 -8.31 -3.63
C THR A 44 -4.31 -7.01 -3.49
N VAL A 45 -3.70 -6.55 -4.59
CA VAL A 45 -2.98 -5.28 -4.55
C VAL A 45 -3.94 -4.14 -4.21
N SER A 46 -5.11 -4.12 -4.82
CA SER A 46 -6.10 -3.08 -4.55
C SER A 46 -6.49 -3.05 -3.08
N TYR A 47 -6.60 -4.21 -2.46
CA TYR A 47 -6.87 -4.32 -1.03
C TYR A 47 -5.77 -3.65 -0.21
N HIS A 48 -4.51 -3.93 -0.54
CA HIS A 48 -3.39 -3.31 0.16
C HIS A 48 -3.33 -1.81 -0.07
N LEU A 49 -3.56 -1.38 -1.31
CA LEU A 49 -3.53 0.05 -1.62
C LEU A 49 -4.63 0.80 -0.88
N LYS A 50 -5.80 0.18 -0.72
CA LYS A 50 -6.88 0.79 0.01
C LYS A 50 -6.50 1.05 1.47
N ILE A 51 -5.83 0.09 2.08
CA ILE A 51 -5.39 0.24 3.46
C ILE A 51 -4.34 1.35 3.57
N LEU A 52 -3.41 1.39 2.61
CA LEU A 52 -2.38 2.42 2.60
C LEU A 52 -2.97 3.81 2.39
N LYS A 53 -3.97 3.93 1.51
CA LYS A 53 -4.64 5.21 1.29
C LYS A 53 -5.39 5.67 2.52
N LYS A 54 -6.07 4.75 3.18
CA LYS A 54 -6.84 5.09 4.37
C LYS A 54 -5.92 5.58 5.48
N ALA A 55 -4.70 5.08 5.56
CA ALA A 55 -3.72 5.53 6.52
C ALA A 55 -3.00 6.80 6.05
N ASP A 56 -3.38 7.31 4.89
CA ASP A 56 -2.82 8.53 4.32
C ASP A 56 -1.32 8.40 4.03
N LEU A 57 -0.88 7.19 3.73
CA LEU A 57 0.51 6.94 3.41
C LEU A 57 0.78 7.06 1.92
N ILE A 58 -0.26 6.93 1.11
CA ILE A 58 -0.14 7.13 -0.33
C ILE A 58 -1.32 7.94 -0.82
N ARG A 59 -1.18 8.51 -2.01
CA ARG A 59 -2.25 9.25 -2.67
C ARG A 59 -2.39 8.75 -4.09
N GLU A 60 -3.55 9.04 -4.65
CA GLU A 60 -3.77 8.71 -6.05
C GLU A 60 -3.10 9.69 -6.98
#